data_b809a94e5065f9ee376b79eee43de02a
#
_entry.id   b809a94e5065f9ee376b79eee43de02a
#
_cell.length_a   1.000
_cell.length_b   1.000
_cell.length_c   1.000
_cell.angle_alpha   90.00
_cell.angle_beta   90.00
_cell.angle_gamma   90.00
#
_symmetry.space_group_name_H-M   'P 1'
#
loop_
_entity.id
_entity.type
_entity.pdbx_description
1 polymer ?
#
loop_
_entity_poly.entity_id
_entity_poly.type
_entity_poly.pdbx_seq_one_letter_code
_entity_poly.pdbx_strand_id
1 'polypeptide(L)'
;MFCRCAFYLCLTIVISLPQTGICQESSPASPEQTEQQTEFELLLAEWKELDSKLNESKAEYDAATEDVEKQDELRKDYQILVDDANVLVEELKAEAVSEFEKEPNNISVVQVLLGAMMNDASAGQDEDVLELGQQLIEGGINPRFFEIAAASEQAEIPVKEIFEELVIRQAEAKADDLPRVKLITSKGEIVLELFENESPGTVANFISLIKNDFYKDLKFHRVIEGSVAQGGCPKGDGSGGPGYKIYSECTNPESRRHFTGSLSMANSGRDTGGSQFFLTHRRTNELDGQHTVFGRIVSGMDVLRTLEVNYTFAGAIPGAGADVMESVEIIRDRGTEYVPNKVEKDTPEEEKSEEPKTQPDKAAGSGNTAEGGE
;
A
#
# COMPACT_ATOMS: atom_id res chain seq x y z
N MET A 1 13.04 20.69 -3.96
CA MET A 1 13.86 21.14 -2.84
C MET A 1 13.05 21.60 -1.62
N PHE A 2 11.73 21.69 -1.75
CA PHE A 2 10.80 22.10 -0.66
C PHE A 2 10.17 20.93 0.10
N CYS A 3 10.45 19.67 -0.27
CA CYS A 3 9.79 18.48 0.30
C CYS A 3 10.21 18.13 1.74
N ARG A 4 11.33 18.68 2.25
CA ARG A 4 11.79 18.45 3.64
C ARG A 4 11.22 19.41 4.68
N CYS A 5 10.54 20.48 4.25
CA CYS A 5 9.87 21.42 5.18
C CYS A 5 8.56 20.85 5.76
N ALA A 6 7.99 19.79 5.19
CA ALA A 6 6.75 19.17 5.68
C ALA A 6 6.93 18.54 7.08
N PHE A 7 8.13 18.07 7.39
CA PHE A 7 8.46 17.45 8.68
C PHE A 7 8.19 18.34 9.88
N TYR A 8 8.73 19.58 9.83
CA TYR A 8 8.61 20.52 10.94
C TYR A 8 7.17 20.96 11.20
N LEU A 9 6.39 21.07 10.11
CA LEU A 9 4.97 21.43 10.19
C LEU A 9 4.17 20.33 10.88
N CYS A 10 4.44 19.04 10.57
CA CYS A 10 3.73 17.90 11.13
C CYS A 10 3.95 17.75 12.63
N LEU A 11 5.20 17.84 13.12
CA LEU A 11 5.50 17.70 14.54
C LEU A 11 4.90 18.85 15.37
N THR A 12 5.00 20.09 14.87
CA THR A 12 4.42 21.28 15.52
C THR A 12 2.89 21.21 15.58
N ILE A 13 2.23 20.71 14.52
CA ILE A 13 0.76 20.54 14.48
C ILE A 13 0.31 19.51 15.51
N VAL A 14 0.99 18.36 15.60
CA VAL A 14 0.61 17.29 16.52
C VAL A 14 0.81 17.69 17.98
N ILE A 15 1.89 18.40 18.32
CA ILE A 15 2.15 18.91 19.68
C ILE A 15 1.07 19.94 20.08
N SER A 16 0.44 20.61 19.12
CA SER A 16 -0.62 21.60 19.34
C SER A 16 -2.04 21.01 19.41
N LEU A 17 -2.21 19.70 19.22
CA LEU A 17 -3.53 19.06 19.28
C LEU A 17 -4.11 19.09 20.71
N PRO A 18 -5.46 19.24 20.86
CA PRO A 18 -6.08 19.22 22.18
C PRO A 18 -5.89 17.85 22.84
N GLN A 19 -5.45 17.88 24.10
CA GLN A 19 -5.07 16.70 24.90
C GLN A 19 -6.26 15.75 25.23
N THR A 20 -7.47 16.13 24.89
CA THR A 20 -8.68 15.36 25.22
C THR A 20 -8.96 14.31 24.16
N GLY A 21 -8.85 13.03 24.55
CA GLY A 21 -9.31 11.89 23.74
C GLY A 21 -8.21 10.98 23.16
N ILE A 22 -6.94 11.26 23.41
CA ILE A 22 -5.81 10.49 22.89
C ILE A 22 -5.63 9.17 23.65
N CYS A 23 -5.77 9.15 24.98
CA CYS A 23 -5.62 7.96 25.80
C CYS A 23 -6.95 7.56 26.47
N GLN A 24 -7.14 6.26 26.74
CA GLN A 24 -8.22 5.77 27.58
C GLN A 24 -7.95 6.22 29.03
N GLU A 25 -8.99 6.74 29.73
CA GLU A 25 -8.85 7.25 31.09
C GLU A 25 -8.20 6.23 32.02
N SER A 26 -7.03 6.56 32.57
CA SER A 26 -6.40 5.84 33.66
C SER A 26 -6.48 6.65 34.96
N SER A 27 -6.60 5.93 36.09
CA SER A 27 -6.72 6.50 37.44
C SER A 27 -5.57 7.42 37.82
N PRO A 28 -5.79 8.40 38.74
CA PRO A 28 -4.81 9.44 39.06
C PRO A 28 -3.59 8.88 39.80
N ALA A 29 -2.42 9.33 39.37
CA ALA A 29 -1.12 9.04 39.98
C ALA A 29 -0.94 9.71 41.35
N SER A 30 -0.14 9.09 42.23
CA SER A 30 0.26 9.57 43.56
C SER A 30 1.32 10.70 43.47
N PRO A 31 1.39 11.64 44.42
CA PRO A 31 2.30 12.79 44.32
C PRO A 31 3.68 12.52 44.90
N GLU A 32 4.65 13.31 44.38
CA GLU A 32 5.97 13.67 44.93
C GLU A 32 7.09 12.62 44.80
N GLN A 33 7.77 12.70 43.69
CA GLN A 33 9.23 12.50 43.59
C GLN A 33 9.81 13.71 42.86
N THR A 34 10.96 14.21 43.33
CA THR A 34 11.75 15.26 42.69
C THR A 34 12.23 14.75 41.36
N GLU A 35 11.52 15.10 40.29
CA GLU A 35 11.77 14.58 38.92
C GLU A 35 13.13 15.11 38.43
N GLN A 36 14.09 14.24 38.26
CA GLN A 36 15.16 14.48 37.30
C GLN A 36 14.47 14.37 35.91
N GLN A 37 14.62 15.43 35.10
CA GLN A 37 14.12 15.45 33.74
C GLN A 37 14.63 14.21 33.01
N THR A 38 13.74 13.53 32.30
CA THR A 38 14.09 12.40 31.47
C THR A 38 14.88 12.86 30.24
N GLU A 39 15.63 11.98 29.60
CA GLU A 39 16.34 12.28 28.35
C GLU A 39 15.36 12.71 27.26
N PHE A 40 14.20 12.09 27.19
CA PHE A 40 13.11 12.51 26.32
C PHE A 40 12.67 13.96 26.55
N GLU A 41 12.50 14.40 27.82
CA GLU A 41 12.10 15.77 28.14
C GLU A 41 13.16 16.79 27.75
N LEU A 42 14.44 16.43 27.89
CA LEU A 42 15.56 17.29 27.48
C LEU A 42 15.61 17.45 25.97
N LEU A 43 15.51 16.35 25.22
CA LEU A 43 15.47 16.36 23.75
C LEU A 43 14.23 17.09 23.22
N LEU A 44 13.08 16.93 23.88
CA LEU A 44 11.86 17.65 23.51
C LEU A 44 11.97 19.17 23.76
N ALA A 45 12.68 19.57 24.80
CA ALA A 45 12.95 21.01 25.09
C ALA A 45 13.91 21.59 24.03
N GLU A 46 14.96 20.86 23.67
CA GLU A 46 15.91 21.22 22.61
C GLU A 46 15.21 21.32 21.24
N TRP A 47 14.35 20.37 20.94
CA TRP A 47 13.51 20.42 19.74
C TRP A 47 12.66 21.70 19.67
N LYS A 48 11.97 22.07 20.75
CA LYS A 48 11.14 23.28 20.80
C LYS A 48 11.93 24.55 20.56
N GLU A 49 13.16 24.61 21.08
CA GLU A 49 14.06 25.75 20.85
C GLU A 49 14.51 25.80 19.37
N LEU A 50 14.86 24.66 18.79
CA LEU A 50 15.30 24.57 17.40
C LEU A 50 14.16 24.87 16.43
N ASP A 51 12.94 24.40 16.72
CA ASP A 51 11.73 24.70 15.95
C ASP A 51 11.43 26.20 15.92
N SER A 52 11.60 26.90 17.05
CA SER A 52 11.47 28.36 17.09
C SER A 52 12.49 29.05 16.18
N LYS A 53 13.76 28.62 16.22
CA LYS A 53 14.84 29.18 15.38
C LYS A 53 14.57 28.91 13.89
N LEU A 54 14.05 27.72 13.54
CA LEU A 54 13.67 27.38 12.17
C LEU A 54 12.54 28.27 11.66
N ASN A 55 11.52 28.51 12.48
CA ASN A 55 10.40 29.37 12.09
C ASN A 55 10.83 30.83 11.92
N GLU A 56 11.72 31.34 12.79
CA GLU A 56 12.29 32.68 12.66
C GLU A 56 13.13 32.80 11.39
N SER A 57 14.06 31.88 11.15
CA SER A 57 14.92 31.87 9.97
C SER A 57 14.12 31.75 8.67
N LYS A 58 13.05 30.94 8.69
CA LYS A 58 12.12 30.83 7.55
C LYS A 58 11.39 32.14 7.28
N ALA A 59 10.91 32.83 8.32
CA ALA A 59 10.24 34.12 8.20
C ALA A 59 11.19 35.19 7.61
N GLU A 60 12.46 35.20 8.04
CA GLU A 60 13.48 36.09 7.49
C GLU A 60 13.78 35.82 6.01
N TYR A 61 13.88 34.53 5.64
CA TYR A 61 14.05 34.12 4.25
C TYR A 61 12.86 34.56 3.37
N ASP A 62 11.63 34.31 3.86
CA ASP A 62 10.40 34.68 3.15
C ASP A 62 10.24 36.22 3.02
N ALA A 63 10.79 36.98 3.95
CA ALA A 63 10.78 38.45 3.88
C ALA A 63 11.82 39.06 2.94
N ALA A 64 12.90 38.35 2.62
CA ALA A 64 14.02 38.83 1.83
C ALA A 64 13.82 38.68 0.30
N THR A 65 12.61 38.90 -0.21
CA THR A 65 12.20 38.56 -1.60
C THR A 65 12.89 39.37 -2.70
N GLU A 66 13.46 40.53 -2.41
CA GLU A 66 14.08 41.42 -3.38
C GLU A 66 15.62 41.38 -3.37
N ASP A 67 16.24 40.74 -2.37
CA ASP A 67 17.71 40.67 -2.19
C ASP A 67 18.22 39.23 -2.38
N VAL A 68 18.67 38.92 -3.59
CA VAL A 68 19.11 37.57 -3.96
C VAL A 68 20.35 37.11 -3.20
N GLU A 69 21.31 38.01 -2.88
CA GLU A 69 22.50 37.65 -2.12
C GLU A 69 22.13 37.31 -0.67
N LYS A 70 21.27 38.13 -0.05
CA LYS A 70 20.76 37.87 1.28
C LYS A 70 19.91 36.61 1.36
N GLN A 71 19.07 36.35 0.35
CA GLN A 71 18.32 35.08 0.27
C GLN A 71 19.23 33.86 0.18
N ASP A 72 20.33 33.92 -0.55
CA ASP A 72 21.29 32.83 -0.67
C ASP A 72 22.04 32.56 0.65
N GLU A 73 22.34 33.60 1.43
CA GLU A 73 22.94 33.48 2.77
C GLU A 73 21.93 32.85 3.75
N LEU A 74 20.75 33.43 3.88
CA LEU A 74 19.67 32.92 4.74
C LEU A 74 19.28 31.47 4.40
N ARG A 75 19.32 31.10 3.12
CA ARG A 75 19.05 29.71 2.71
C ARG A 75 20.11 28.74 3.24
N LYS A 76 21.39 29.13 3.29
CA LYS A 76 22.45 28.29 3.84
C LYS A 76 22.32 28.13 5.35
N ASP A 77 22.03 29.22 6.04
CA ASP A 77 21.83 29.21 7.49
C ASP A 77 20.59 28.36 7.86
N TYR A 78 19.50 28.52 7.13
CA TYR A 78 18.31 27.68 7.27
C TYR A 78 18.60 26.21 7.02
N GLN A 79 19.43 25.87 6.00
CA GLN A 79 19.77 24.48 5.72
C GLN A 79 20.59 23.84 6.85
N ILE A 80 21.47 24.58 7.52
CA ILE A 80 22.20 24.07 8.69
C ILE A 80 21.22 23.72 9.82
N LEU A 81 20.28 24.63 10.13
CA LEU A 81 19.25 24.36 11.13
C LEU A 81 18.38 23.15 10.77
N VAL A 82 18.07 22.96 9.48
CA VAL A 82 17.33 21.78 8.98
C VAL A 82 18.13 20.51 9.19
N ASP A 83 19.43 20.53 8.92
CA ASP A 83 20.28 19.35 9.08
C ASP A 83 20.42 18.97 10.57
N ASP A 84 20.62 19.94 11.46
CA ASP A 84 20.62 19.74 12.92
C ASP A 84 19.28 19.18 13.41
N ALA A 85 18.19 19.73 12.92
CA ALA A 85 16.85 19.28 13.27
C ALA A 85 16.56 17.84 12.83
N ASN A 86 17.05 17.42 11.66
CA ASN A 86 16.90 16.02 11.21
C ASN A 86 17.60 15.05 12.17
N VAL A 87 18.78 15.39 12.67
CA VAL A 87 19.51 14.55 13.65
C VAL A 87 18.73 14.47 14.96
N LEU A 88 18.35 15.63 15.51
CA LEU A 88 17.63 15.71 16.78
C LEU A 88 16.29 14.98 16.77
N VAL A 89 15.58 14.99 15.64
CA VAL A 89 14.30 14.29 15.50
C VAL A 89 14.47 12.77 15.52
N GLU A 90 15.49 12.24 14.89
CA GLU A 90 15.74 10.79 14.95
C GLU A 90 16.11 10.35 16.38
N GLU A 91 16.89 11.14 17.11
CA GLU A 91 17.18 10.90 18.53
C GLU A 91 15.92 11.00 19.38
N LEU A 92 15.11 12.05 19.20
CA LEU A 92 13.85 12.25 19.90
C LEU A 92 12.84 11.13 19.63
N LYS A 93 12.75 10.65 18.37
CA LYS A 93 11.90 9.53 17.98
C LYS A 93 12.34 8.23 18.68
N ALA A 94 13.63 7.93 18.67
CA ALA A 94 14.18 6.73 19.30
C ALA A 94 13.91 6.74 20.83
N GLU A 95 14.13 7.87 21.50
CA GLU A 95 13.85 7.98 22.92
C GLU A 95 12.35 7.98 23.22
N ALA A 96 11.51 8.57 22.36
CA ALA A 96 10.06 8.51 22.48
C ALA A 96 9.53 7.07 22.40
N VAL A 97 10.07 6.23 21.52
CA VAL A 97 9.72 4.79 21.46
C VAL A 97 10.09 4.09 22.77
N SER A 98 11.31 4.34 23.30
CA SER A 98 11.77 3.77 24.57
C SER A 98 10.90 4.23 25.76
N GLU A 99 10.50 5.49 25.78
CA GLU A 99 9.66 6.04 26.84
C GLU A 99 8.21 5.56 26.74
N PHE A 100 7.69 5.38 25.52
CA PHE A 100 6.36 4.83 25.30
C PHE A 100 6.22 3.41 25.87
N GLU A 101 7.24 2.57 25.76
CA GLU A 101 7.24 1.23 26.37
C GLU A 101 7.10 1.27 27.89
N LYS A 102 7.63 2.33 28.54
CA LYS A 102 7.57 2.53 29.99
C LYS A 102 6.26 3.19 30.42
N GLU A 103 5.85 4.23 29.70
CA GLU A 103 4.69 5.06 29.98
C GLU A 103 3.82 5.31 28.74
N PRO A 104 3.01 4.32 28.30
CA PRO A 104 2.20 4.44 27.06
C PRO A 104 1.17 5.59 27.09
N ASN A 105 0.84 6.11 28.26
CA ASN A 105 -0.14 7.20 28.43
C ASN A 105 0.50 8.60 28.48
N ASN A 106 1.82 8.73 28.30
CA ASN A 106 2.48 10.02 28.24
C ASN A 106 2.12 10.73 26.94
N ILE A 107 1.27 11.76 27.06
CA ILE A 107 0.72 12.48 25.90
C ILE A 107 1.81 13.12 25.05
N SER A 108 2.88 13.67 25.66
CA SER A 108 3.98 14.30 24.92
C SER A 108 4.75 13.27 24.09
N VAL A 109 4.99 12.08 24.64
CA VAL A 109 5.61 10.97 23.93
C VAL A 109 4.76 10.55 22.72
N VAL A 110 3.46 10.34 22.94
CA VAL A 110 2.51 9.97 21.88
C VAL A 110 2.46 11.03 20.77
N GLN A 111 2.44 12.32 21.14
CA GLN A 111 2.42 13.41 20.16
C GLN A 111 3.69 13.43 19.29
N VAL A 112 4.86 13.19 19.88
CA VAL A 112 6.11 13.09 19.11
C VAL A 112 6.09 11.92 18.14
N LEU A 113 5.65 10.74 18.60
CA LEU A 113 5.55 9.53 17.74
C LEU A 113 4.57 9.73 16.59
N LEU A 114 3.43 10.36 16.84
CA LEU A 114 2.46 10.68 15.79
C LEU A 114 3.00 11.68 14.77
N GLY A 115 3.76 12.70 15.23
CA GLY A 115 4.45 13.62 14.33
C GLY A 115 5.50 12.93 13.46
N ALA A 116 6.28 12.02 14.04
CA ALA A 116 7.23 11.17 13.31
C ALA A 116 6.52 10.29 12.26
N MET A 117 5.42 9.63 12.64
CA MET A 117 4.61 8.83 11.71
C MET A 117 4.10 9.65 10.52
N MET A 118 3.61 10.86 10.76
CA MET A 118 3.12 11.73 9.67
C MET A 118 4.26 12.11 8.71
N ASN A 119 5.46 12.35 9.23
CA ASN A 119 6.63 12.62 8.42
C ASN A 119 7.06 11.40 7.61
N ASP A 120 7.20 10.25 8.24
CA ASP A 120 7.62 9.00 7.61
C ASP A 120 6.62 8.58 6.51
N ALA A 121 5.31 8.77 6.76
CA ALA A 121 4.25 8.59 5.77
C ALA A 121 4.42 9.49 4.54
N SER A 122 4.72 10.77 4.77
CA SER A 122 4.95 11.74 3.69
C SER A 122 6.24 11.43 2.91
N ALA A 123 7.23 10.80 3.56
CA ALA A 123 8.46 10.31 2.96
C ALA A 123 8.30 8.96 2.22
N GLY A 124 7.12 8.31 2.31
CA GLY A 124 6.84 7.03 1.69
C GLY A 124 7.35 5.82 2.48
N GLN A 125 7.62 5.97 3.77
CA GLN A 125 8.06 4.91 4.69
C GLN A 125 6.83 4.24 5.34
N ASP A 126 5.91 3.74 4.53
CA ASP A 126 4.63 3.19 4.97
C ASP A 126 4.75 1.96 5.90
N GLU A 127 5.77 1.13 5.72
CA GLU A 127 6.00 -0.04 6.57
C GLU A 127 6.33 0.36 8.01
N ASP A 128 7.28 1.29 8.20
CA ASP A 128 7.70 1.78 9.51
C ASP A 128 6.54 2.49 10.23
N VAL A 129 5.74 3.25 9.48
CA VAL A 129 4.56 3.95 10.01
C VAL A 129 3.48 2.96 10.45
N LEU A 130 3.22 1.93 9.65
CA LEU A 130 2.23 0.92 9.97
C LEU A 130 2.66 0.07 11.19
N GLU A 131 3.94 -0.25 11.31
CA GLU A 131 4.49 -0.97 12.46
C GLU A 131 4.40 -0.12 13.73
N LEU A 132 4.86 1.12 13.70
CA LEU A 132 4.79 2.03 14.84
C LEU A 132 3.32 2.31 15.23
N GLY A 133 2.44 2.52 14.26
CA GLY A 133 1.01 2.70 14.51
C GLY A 133 0.38 1.51 15.20
N GLN A 134 0.73 0.30 14.81
CA GLN A 134 0.27 -0.93 15.46
C GLN A 134 0.77 -1.01 16.92
N GLN A 135 2.04 -0.68 17.17
CA GLN A 135 2.60 -0.63 18.53
C GLN A 135 1.88 0.39 19.42
N LEU A 136 1.56 1.57 18.88
CA LEU A 136 0.81 2.60 19.60
C LEU A 136 -0.59 2.11 19.98
N ILE A 137 -1.28 1.42 19.09
CA ILE A 137 -2.61 0.84 19.35
C ILE A 137 -2.53 -0.24 20.43
N GLU A 138 -1.56 -1.16 20.34
CA GLU A 138 -1.31 -2.21 21.34
C GLU A 138 -0.94 -1.64 22.70
N GLY A 139 -0.23 -0.52 22.73
CA GLY A 139 0.07 0.27 23.93
C GLY A 139 -1.10 1.04 24.51
N GLY A 140 -2.30 0.99 23.88
CA GLY A 140 -3.54 1.56 24.42
C GLY A 140 -4.00 2.86 23.78
N ILE A 141 -3.35 3.31 22.67
CA ILE A 141 -3.85 4.46 21.92
C ILE A 141 -5.19 4.09 21.26
N ASN A 142 -6.17 4.99 21.41
CA ASN A 142 -7.47 4.81 20.80
C ASN A 142 -7.36 4.90 19.26
N PRO A 143 -7.72 3.84 18.51
CA PRO A 143 -7.66 3.84 17.03
C PRO A 143 -8.45 4.95 16.36
N ARG A 144 -9.51 5.42 17.01
CA ARG A 144 -10.29 6.56 16.54
C ARG A 144 -9.45 7.83 16.38
N PHE A 145 -8.31 7.90 17.06
CA PHE A 145 -7.36 9.00 16.87
C PHE A 145 -6.84 9.04 15.43
N PHE A 146 -6.51 7.89 14.85
CA PHE A 146 -6.04 7.80 13.45
C PHE A 146 -7.14 8.19 12.46
N GLU A 147 -8.41 7.85 12.74
CA GLU A 147 -9.56 8.32 11.94
C GLU A 147 -9.67 9.85 11.96
N ILE A 148 -9.54 10.46 13.14
CA ILE A 148 -9.60 11.92 13.30
C ILE A 148 -8.41 12.58 12.61
N ALA A 149 -7.20 12.04 12.77
CA ALA A 149 -6.01 12.55 12.13
C ALA A 149 -6.09 12.44 10.60
N ALA A 150 -6.59 11.33 10.08
CA ALA A 150 -6.84 11.13 8.64
C ALA A 150 -7.89 12.09 8.07
N ALA A 151 -8.89 12.46 8.86
CA ALA A 151 -9.94 13.40 8.47
C ALA A 151 -9.49 14.88 8.54
N SER A 152 -8.29 15.17 9.05
CA SER A 152 -7.75 16.53 9.13
C SER A 152 -7.52 17.12 7.73
N GLU A 153 -7.89 18.40 7.54
CA GLU A 153 -7.66 19.10 6.27
C GLU A 153 -6.16 19.29 5.99
N GLN A 154 -5.32 19.30 7.04
CA GLN A 154 -3.87 19.42 6.93
C GLN A 154 -3.16 18.09 6.59
N ALA A 155 -3.84 16.94 6.76
CA ALA A 155 -3.23 15.66 6.45
C ALA A 155 -3.07 15.48 4.93
N GLU A 156 -1.86 15.20 4.49
CA GLU A 156 -1.57 14.84 3.11
C GLU A 156 -2.22 13.49 2.74
N ILE A 157 -2.47 13.26 1.45
CA ILE A 157 -3.12 12.03 0.96
C ILE A 157 -2.42 10.75 1.47
N PRO A 158 -1.07 10.62 1.40
CA PRO A 158 -0.39 9.44 1.90
C PRO A 158 -0.66 9.13 3.38
N VAL A 159 -0.68 10.18 4.23
CA VAL A 159 -0.97 10.05 5.66
C VAL A 159 -2.38 9.54 5.92
N LYS A 160 -3.37 10.11 5.23
CA LYS A 160 -4.77 9.67 5.34
C LYS A 160 -4.92 8.19 5.01
N GLU A 161 -4.35 7.77 3.90
CA GLU A 161 -4.42 6.40 3.41
C GLU A 161 -3.76 5.39 4.37
N ILE A 162 -2.63 5.75 4.98
CA ILE A 162 -1.95 4.89 5.96
C ILE A 162 -2.76 4.80 7.25
N PHE A 163 -3.33 5.90 7.73
CA PHE A 163 -4.14 5.87 8.95
C PHE A 163 -5.46 5.12 8.75
N GLU A 164 -6.11 5.23 7.59
CA GLU A 164 -7.24 4.38 7.22
C GLU A 164 -6.85 2.89 7.23
N GLU A 165 -5.71 2.55 6.67
CA GLU A 165 -5.19 1.17 6.67
C GLU A 165 -4.91 0.65 8.08
N LEU A 166 -4.36 1.46 8.99
CA LEU A 166 -4.15 1.09 10.40
C LEU A 166 -5.44 0.70 11.10
N VAL A 167 -6.50 1.49 10.90
CA VAL A 167 -7.83 1.20 11.48
C VAL A 167 -8.39 -0.13 10.96
N ILE A 168 -8.24 -0.39 9.65
CA ILE A 168 -8.67 -1.64 9.04
C ILE A 168 -7.87 -2.81 9.62
N ARG A 169 -6.53 -2.71 9.67
CA ARG A 169 -5.65 -3.77 10.22
C ARG A 169 -5.99 -4.11 11.67
N GLN A 170 -6.31 -3.12 12.47
CA GLN A 170 -6.74 -3.36 13.85
C GLN A 170 -8.08 -4.12 13.93
N ALA A 171 -9.05 -3.74 13.12
CA ALA A 171 -10.33 -4.46 13.08
C ALA A 171 -10.14 -5.92 12.65
N GLU A 172 -9.27 -6.17 11.65
CA GLU A 172 -8.90 -7.51 11.18
C GLU A 172 -8.16 -8.32 12.25
N ALA A 173 -7.18 -7.71 12.94
CA ALA A 173 -6.45 -8.36 14.03
C ALA A 173 -7.37 -8.75 15.19
N LYS A 174 -8.38 -7.92 15.51
CA LYS A 174 -9.37 -8.20 16.52
C LYS A 174 -10.33 -9.31 16.12
N ALA A 175 -10.73 -9.38 14.85
CA ALA A 175 -11.59 -10.43 14.31
C ALA A 175 -10.83 -11.76 14.18
N ASP A 176 -9.56 -11.70 13.81
CA ASP A 176 -8.63 -12.82 13.57
C ASP A 176 -9.27 -14.00 12.82
N ASP A 177 -10.01 -13.71 11.75
CA ASP A 177 -10.78 -14.70 11.01
C ASP A 177 -10.45 -14.75 9.51
N LEU A 178 -9.61 -13.85 9.01
CA LEU A 178 -9.19 -13.82 7.60
C LEU A 178 -8.45 -15.10 7.22
N PRO A 179 -8.66 -15.63 6.00
CA PRO A 179 -7.92 -16.77 5.50
C PRO A 179 -6.41 -16.49 5.46
N ARG A 180 -5.61 -17.51 5.77
CA ARG A 180 -4.14 -17.43 5.71
C ARG A 180 -3.58 -18.58 4.91
N VAL A 181 -2.58 -18.28 4.10
CA VAL A 181 -1.84 -19.26 3.31
C VAL A 181 -0.34 -19.06 3.51
N LYS A 182 0.42 -20.14 3.31
CA LYS A 182 1.88 -20.14 3.41
C LYS A 182 2.48 -20.53 2.07
N LEU A 183 3.28 -19.63 1.50
CA LEU A 183 4.13 -19.93 0.35
C LEU A 183 5.45 -20.50 0.89
N ILE A 184 5.81 -21.70 0.47
CA ILE A 184 7.10 -22.31 0.72
C ILE A 184 7.94 -22.06 -0.53
N THR A 185 8.98 -21.25 -0.40
CA THR A 185 9.85 -20.85 -1.51
C THR A 185 11.25 -21.43 -1.34
N SER A 186 12.03 -21.44 -2.41
CA SER A 186 13.47 -21.80 -2.37
C SER A 186 14.32 -20.93 -1.43
N LYS A 187 13.78 -19.80 -0.94
CA LYS A 187 14.45 -18.86 -0.01
C LYS A 187 13.90 -18.89 1.41
N GLY A 188 12.75 -19.54 1.62
CA GLY A 188 12.08 -19.59 2.92
C GLY A 188 10.56 -19.49 2.80
N GLU A 189 9.92 -19.30 3.95
CA GLU A 189 8.45 -19.24 4.04
C GLU A 189 7.95 -17.80 4.03
N ILE A 190 6.85 -17.55 3.31
CA ILE A 190 6.09 -16.29 3.32
C ILE A 190 4.66 -16.62 3.72
N VAL A 191 4.15 -15.98 4.79
CA VAL A 191 2.76 -16.14 5.21
C VAL A 191 1.95 -14.96 4.72
N LEU A 192 0.85 -15.26 4.04
CA LEU A 192 -0.09 -14.28 3.48
C LEU A 192 -1.43 -14.37 4.21
N GLU A 193 -2.00 -13.22 4.52
CA GLU A 193 -3.38 -13.07 4.95
C GLU A 193 -4.21 -12.53 3.78
N LEU A 194 -5.41 -13.10 3.55
CA LEU A 194 -6.20 -12.83 2.36
C LEU A 194 -7.43 -11.98 2.68
N PHE A 195 -7.68 -10.95 1.89
CA PHE A 195 -8.78 -9.99 2.06
C PHE A 195 -10.07 -10.51 1.41
N GLU A 196 -10.66 -11.55 2.02
CA GLU A 196 -11.86 -12.21 1.49
C GLU A 196 -13.09 -11.28 1.50
N ASN A 197 -13.12 -10.29 2.41
CA ASN A 197 -14.25 -9.36 2.49
C ASN A 197 -14.27 -8.39 1.30
N GLU A 198 -13.11 -7.83 0.92
CA GLU A 198 -12.95 -6.80 -0.11
C GLU A 198 -12.77 -7.38 -1.52
N SER A 199 -12.20 -8.59 -1.61
CA SER A 199 -11.87 -9.26 -2.88
C SER A 199 -12.30 -10.74 -2.89
N PRO A 200 -13.58 -11.05 -2.62
CA PRO A 200 -14.06 -12.43 -2.44
C PRO A 200 -13.83 -13.32 -3.67
N GLY A 201 -14.03 -12.79 -4.87
CA GLY A 201 -13.84 -13.54 -6.11
C GLY A 201 -12.39 -13.86 -6.40
N THR A 202 -11.48 -12.92 -6.12
CA THR A 202 -10.03 -13.09 -6.32
C THR A 202 -9.47 -14.06 -5.27
N VAL A 203 -9.90 -13.94 -4.01
CA VAL A 203 -9.50 -14.86 -2.93
C VAL A 203 -10.02 -16.27 -3.22
N ALA A 204 -11.28 -16.40 -3.63
CA ALA A 204 -11.86 -17.71 -4.00
C ALA A 204 -11.08 -18.37 -5.15
N ASN A 205 -10.68 -17.60 -6.15
CA ASN A 205 -9.84 -18.08 -7.24
C ASN A 205 -8.48 -18.57 -6.73
N PHE A 206 -7.79 -17.76 -5.92
CA PHE A 206 -6.46 -18.08 -5.40
C PHE A 206 -6.50 -19.35 -4.53
N ILE A 207 -7.43 -19.45 -3.59
CA ILE A 207 -7.60 -20.63 -2.73
C ILE A 207 -8.00 -21.86 -3.55
N SER A 208 -8.88 -21.72 -4.56
CA SER A 208 -9.24 -22.82 -5.45
C SER A 208 -8.02 -23.36 -6.22
N LEU A 209 -7.15 -22.48 -6.69
CA LEU A 209 -5.91 -22.88 -7.38
C LEU A 209 -4.93 -23.57 -6.42
N ILE A 210 -4.81 -23.10 -5.18
CA ILE A 210 -4.00 -23.76 -4.14
C ILE A 210 -4.52 -25.17 -3.85
N LYS A 211 -5.83 -25.36 -3.67
CA LYS A 211 -6.47 -26.66 -3.42
C LYS A 211 -6.23 -27.67 -4.56
N ASN A 212 -5.87 -27.19 -5.75
CA ASN A 212 -5.53 -28.02 -6.92
C ASN A 212 -4.02 -28.09 -7.19
N ASP A 213 -3.17 -27.76 -6.22
CA ASP A 213 -1.70 -27.76 -6.33
C ASP A 213 -1.15 -26.95 -7.53
N PHE A 214 -1.94 -25.96 -8.03
CA PHE A 214 -1.61 -25.22 -9.25
C PHE A 214 -0.30 -24.47 -9.16
N TYR A 215 0.04 -23.93 -7.97
CA TYR A 215 1.21 -23.09 -7.76
C TYR A 215 2.50 -23.87 -7.48
N LYS A 216 2.40 -25.19 -7.31
CA LYS A 216 3.55 -26.02 -7.01
C LYS A 216 4.60 -25.95 -8.14
N ASP A 217 5.86 -25.75 -7.74
CA ASP A 217 7.04 -25.66 -8.60
C ASP A 217 7.00 -24.47 -9.61
N LEU A 218 6.10 -23.50 -9.43
CA LEU A 218 6.06 -22.31 -10.26
C LEU A 218 7.13 -21.29 -9.83
N LYS A 219 7.62 -20.52 -10.81
CA LYS A 219 8.71 -19.54 -10.62
C LYS A 219 8.18 -18.16 -10.31
N PHE A 220 8.99 -17.40 -9.55
CA PHE A 220 8.94 -15.94 -9.58
C PHE A 220 9.66 -15.47 -10.85
N HIS A 221 8.92 -15.41 -11.95
CA HIS A 221 9.47 -15.16 -13.29
C HIS A 221 9.83 -13.69 -13.56
N ARG A 222 9.38 -12.77 -12.69
CA ARG A 222 9.64 -11.34 -12.80
C ARG A 222 9.82 -10.74 -11.41
N VAL A 223 11.08 -10.57 -10.98
CA VAL A 223 11.45 -9.90 -9.74
C VAL A 223 12.25 -8.65 -10.06
N ILE A 224 11.69 -7.49 -9.73
CA ILE A 224 12.32 -6.16 -9.91
C ILE A 224 12.68 -5.65 -8.53
N GLU A 225 13.96 -5.34 -8.34
CA GLU A 225 14.49 -4.83 -7.08
C GLU A 225 13.70 -3.60 -6.58
N GLY A 226 13.33 -3.61 -5.31
CA GLY A 226 12.60 -2.50 -4.69
C GLY A 226 11.22 -2.20 -5.28
N SER A 227 10.68 -3.08 -6.14
CA SER A 227 9.37 -2.88 -6.78
C SER A 227 8.43 -4.07 -6.51
N VAL A 228 8.49 -5.11 -7.31
CA VAL A 228 7.56 -6.25 -7.21
C VAL A 228 8.26 -7.59 -7.46
N ALA A 229 7.74 -8.66 -6.85
CA ALA A 229 8.04 -10.04 -7.18
C ALA A 229 6.79 -10.73 -7.73
N GLN A 230 6.77 -11.04 -9.02
CA GLN A 230 5.62 -11.62 -9.73
C GLN A 230 5.85 -13.11 -10.03
N GLY A 231 4.84 -13.92 -9.68
CA GLY A 231 4.81 -15.36 -9.87
C GLY A 231 3.47 -15.87 -10.39
N GLY A 232 3.24 -17.20 -10.29
CA GLY A 232 1.96 -17.83 -10.61
C GLY A 232 1.71 -18.09 -12.11
N CYS A 233 2.74 -17.93 -12.95
CA CYS A 233 2.67 -18.29 -14.38
C CYS A 233 3.08 -19.75 -14.61
N PRO A 234 2.19 -20.64 -15.10
CA PRO A 234 2.54 -22.05 -15.33
C PRO A 234 3.58 -22.27 -16.43
N LYS A 235 3.77 -21.30 -17.32
CA LYS A 235 4.81 -21.33 -18.34
C LYS A 235 6.13 -20.72 -17.89
N GLY A 236 6.13 -19.93 -16.79
CA GLY A 236 7.31 -19.27 -16.26
C GLY A 236 7.84 -18.11 -17.09
N ASP A 237 7.06 -17.60 -18.04
CA ASP A 237 7.43 -16.50 -18.96
C ASP A 237 6.43 -15.32 -18.93
N GLY A 238 5.44 -15.37 -18.03
CA GLY A 238 4.38 -14.36 -17.91
C GLY A 238 3.20 -14.54 -18.87
N SER A 239 3.25 -15.49 -19.82
CA SER A 239 2.18 -15.69 -20.83
C SER A 239 1.13 -16.73 -20.44
N GLY A 240 1.36 -17.50 -19.35
CA GLY A 240 0.50 -18.58 -18.91
C GLY A 240 -0.53 -18.16 -17.87
N GLY A 241 -1.55 -19.01 -17.69
CA GLY A 241 -2.62 -18.82 -16.71
C GLY A 241 -3.45 -20.09 -16.50
N PRO A 242 -4.53 -20.04 -15.71
CA PRO A 242 -5.32 -21.21 -15.32
C PRO A 242 -6.29 -21.69 -16.41
N GLY A 243 -6.27 -21.10 -17.60
CA GLY A 243 -7.18 -21.43 -18.70
C GLY A 243 -8.49 -20.62 -18.69
N TYR A 244 -8.67 -19.72 -17.76
CA TYR A 244 -9.80 -18.79 -17.66
C TYR A 244 -9.33 -17.43 -17.09
N LYS A 245 -10.23 -16.45 -17.11
CA LYS A 245 -10.03 -15.13 -16.52
C LYS A 245 -11.05 -14.91 -15.41
N ILE A 246 -10.74 -14.01 -14.48
CA ILE A 246 -11.62 -13.58 -13.39
C ILE A 246 -11.91 -12.09 -13.49
N TYR A 247 -13.05 -11.66 -12.94
CA TYR A 247 -13.40 -10.26 -12.83
C TYR A 247 -12.45 -9.53 -11.88
N SER A 248 -12.16 -8.27 -12.22
CA SER A 248 -11.35 -7.37 -11.39
C SER A 248 -12.22 -6.77 -10.27
N GLU A 249 -11.67 -6.71 -9.05
CA GLU A 249 -12.33 -6.14 -7.86
C GLU A 249 -11.66 -4.85 -7.38
N CYS A 250 -10.68 -4.33 -8.14
CA CYS A 250 -9.90 -3.14 -7.79
C CYS A 250 -10.64 -1.80 -7.89
N THR A 251 -11.86 -1.79 -8.42
CA THR A 251 -12.69 -0.59 -8.56
C THR A 251 -13.85 -0.53 -7.56
N ASN A 252 -13.95 -1.50 -6.67
CA ASN A 252 -14.93 -1.48 -5.59
C ASN A 252 -14.60 -0.34 -4.61
N PRO A 253 -15.58 0.32 -4.00
CA PRO A 253 -15.33 1.40 -3.02
C PRO A 253 -14.47 0.95 -1.83
N GLU A 254 -14.52 -0.34 -1.48
CA GLU A 254 -13.80 -0.95 -0.36
C GLU A 254 -12.49 -1.63 -0.80
N SER A 255 -12.08 -1.46 -2.08
CA SER A 255 -10.84 -2.08 -2.55
C SER A 255 -9.63 -1.54 -1.80
N ARG A 256 -8.72 -2.45 -1.45
CA ARG A 256 -7.50 -2.15 -0.70
C ARG A 256 -6.44 -1.52 -1.60
N ARG A 257 -5.56 -0.73 -1.00
CA ARG A 257 -4.44 -0.07 -1.68
C ARG A 257 -3.17 -0.91 -1.61
N HIS A 258 -2.20 -0.59 -2.48
CA HIS A 258 -0.91 -1.27 -2.53
C HIS A 258 0.08 -0.65 -1.53
N PHE A 259 0.14 -1.21 -0.33
CA PHE A 259 1.20 -0.95 0.65
C PHE A 259 2.37 -1.92 0.47
N THR A 260 3.46 -1.72 1.19
CA THR A 260 4.56 -2.68 1.28
C THR A 260 4.03 -4.04 1.72
N GLY A 261 4.44 -5.12 1.03
CA GLY A 261 3.98 -6.48 1.29
C GLY A 261 2.59 -6.82 0.77
N SER A 262 1.94 -5.96 -0.03
CA SER A 262 0.64 -6.28 -0.63
C SER A 262 0.73 -7.44 -1.62
N LEU A 263 -0.26 -8.33 -1.56
CA LEU A 263 -0.52 -9.40 -2.53
C LEU A 263 -1.58 -8.92 -3.52
N SER A 264 -1.23 -8.83 -4.80
CA SER A 264 -2.09 -8.25 -5.83
C SER A 264 -2.15 -9.11 -7.08
N MET A 265 -3.31 -9.11 -7.75
CA MET A 265 -3.56 -9.90 -8.97
C MET A 265 -2.94 -9.22 -10.19
N ALA A 266 -2.04 -9.92 -10.86
CA ALA A 266 -1.51 -9.47 -12.13
C ALA A 266 -2.57 -9.62 -13.24
N ASN A 267 -2.64 -8.63 -14.12
CA ASN A 267 -3.55 -8.60 -15.25
C ASN A 267 -2.95 -7.86 -16.45
N SER A 268 -3.56 -7.98 -17.61
CA SER A 268 -3.23 -7.22 -18.83
C SER A 268 -4.35 -6.24 -19.21
N GLY A 269 -5.05 -5.72 -18.20
CA GLY A 269 -6.21 -4.87 -18.27
C GLY A 269 -7.37 -5.42 -17.47
N ARG A 270 -8.47 -4.69 -17.43
CA ARG A 270 -9.66 -5.06 -16.64
C ARG A 270 -10.17 -6.45 -17.00
N ASP A 271 -10.55 -7.21 -15.99
CA ASP A 271 -11.18 -8.54 -16.09
C ASP A 271 -10.31 -9.58 -16.84
N THR A 272 -8.98 -9.44 -16.75
CA THR A 272 -8.02 -10.38 -17.34
C THR A 272 -7.14 -11.09 -16.31
N GLY A 273 -7.41 -10.93 -15.02
CA GLY A 273 -6.76 -11.67 -13.96
C GLY A 273 -6.91 -13.18 -14.13
N GLY A 274 -5.98 -13.96 -13.60
CA GLY A 274 -5.98 -15.41 -13.72
C GLY A 274 -5.30 -16.08 -12.54
N SER A 275 -4.08 -16.60 -12.74
CA SER A 275 -3.29 -17.22 -11.68
C SER A 275 -2.06 -16.38 -11.28
N GLN A 276 -1.66 -15.42 -12.09
CA GLN A 276 -0.47 -14.63 -11.81
C GLN A 276 -0.75 -13.56 -10.76
N PHE A 277 0.14 -13.44 -9.80
CA PHE A 277 0.10 -12.46 -8.74
C PHE A 277 1.46 -11.83 -8.53
N PHE A 278 1.50 -10.70 -7.84
CA PHE A 278 2.74 -10.08 -7.41
C PHE A 278 2.69 -9.67 -5.94
N LEU A 279 3.86 -9.63 -5.32
CA LEU A 279 4.11 -9.11 -3.97
C LEU A 279 4.90 -7.82 -4.10
N THR A 280 4.52 -6.78 -3.36
CA THR A 280 5.14 -5.46 -3.43
C THR A 280 6.29 -5.34 -2.44
N HIS A 281 7.44 -4.80 -2.89
CA HIS A 281 8.58 -4.49 -2.03
C HIS A 281 8.45 -3.12 -1.33
N ARG A 282 7.62 -2.25 -1.89
CA ARG A 282 7.32 -0.90 -1.39
C ARG A 282 5.88 -0.54 -1.72
N ARG A 283 5.41 0.57 -1.20
CA ARG A 283 4.14 1.15 -1.64
C ARG A 283 4.17 1.46 -3.14
N THR A 284 3.10 1.07 -3.85
CA THR A 284 2.94 1.21 -5.30
C THR A 284 1.55 1.77 -5.64
N ASN A 285 1.28 2.99 -5.15
CA ASN A 285 0.00 3.68 -5.34
C ASN A 285 -0.36 3.90 -6.81
N GLU A 286 0.64 3.89 -7.71
CA GLU A 286 0.45 3.93 -9.16
C GLU A 286 -0.32 2.71 -9.71
N LEU A 287 -0.45 1.62 -8.94
CA LEU A 287 -1.20 0.41 -9.31
C LEU A 287 -2.61 0.38 -8.71
N ASP A 288 -2.95 1.32 -7.83
CA ASP A 288 -4.27 1.41 -7.21
C ASP A 288 -5.37 1.61 -8.26
N GLY A 289 -6.49 0.90 -8.10
CA GLY A 289 -7.58 0.91 -9.05
C GLY A 289 -7.31 0.18 -10.38
N GLN A 290 -6.08 -0.33 -10.62
CA GLN A 290 -5.70 -1.08 -11.81
C GLN A 290 -5.52 -2.58 -11.54
N HIS A 291 -5.04 -2.93 -10.35
CA HIS A 291 -4.82 -4.30 -9.91
C HIS A 291 -5.58 -4.57 -8.60
N THR A 292 -6.15 -5.77 -8.47
CA THR A 292 -6.90 -6.16 -7.28
C THR A 292 -5.92 -6.58 -6.17
N VAL A 293 -5.81 -5.77 -5.12
CA VAL A 293 -5.15 -6.18 -3.88
C VAL A 293 -6.08 -7.13 -3.14
N PHE A 294 -5.62 -8.35 -2.88
CA PHE A 294 -6.43 -9.39 -2.25
C PHE A 294 -5.78 -10.05 -1.04
N GLY A 295 -4.67 -9.48 -0.54
CA GLY A 295 -3.99 -9.93 0.66
C GLY A 295 -2.75 -9.13 0.96
N ARG A 296 -2.05 -9.55 2.03
CA ARG A 296 -0.77 -8.98 2.46
C ARG A 296 0.14 -10.04 3.05
N ILE A 297 1.43 -9.75 3.10
CA ILE A 297 2.42 -10.51 3.87
C ILE A 297 2.20 -10.17 5.36
N VAL A 298 2.09 -11.20 6.19
CA VAL A 298 2.08 -11.08 7.66
C VAL A 298 3.34 -11.67 8.29
N SER A 299 4.12 -12.44 7.53
CA SER A 299 5.45 -12.94 7.93
C SER A 299 6.26 -13.31 6.70
N GLY A 300 7.57 -13.11 6.71
CA GLY A 300 8.49 -13.45 5.61
C GLY A 300 8.75 -12.30 4.63
N MET A 301 8.62 -11.04 5.08
CA MET A 301 9.01 -9.88 4.27
C MET A 301 10.51 -9.85 3.97
N ASP A 302 11.32 -10.34 4.89
CA ASP A 302 12.76 -10.58 4.71
C ASP A 302 13.03 -11.62 3.63
N VAL A 303 12.24 -12.70 3.57
CA VAL A 303 12.33 -13.72 2.50
C VAL A 303 11.99 -13.10 1.14
N LEU A 304 10.92 -12.29 1.05
CA LEU A 304 10.58 -11.58 -0.19
C LEU A 304 11.76 -10.75 -0.71
N ARG A 305 12.47 -10.05 0.18
CA ARG A 305 13.62 -9.20 -0.17
C ARG A 305 14.86 -9.99 -0.63
N THR A 306 14.92 -11.29 -0.36
CA THR A 306 16.02 -12.17 -0.79
C THR A 306 15.78 -12.91 -2.10
N LEU A 307 14.58 -12.78 -2.70
CA LEU A 307 14.29 -13.39 -3.99
C LEU A 307 15.22 -12.83 -5.08
N GLU A 308 15.70 -13.73 -5.96
CA GLU A 308 16.66 -13.37 -7.00
C GLU A 308 16.07 -12.38 -8.00
N VAL A 309 16.70 -11.21 -8.10
CA VAL A 309 16.34 -10.17 -9.07
C VAL A 309 16.67 -10.67 -10.46
N ASN A 310 15.66 -10.84 -11.30
CA ASN A 310 15.80 -11.39 -12.64
C ASN A 310 15.20 -10.49 -13.74
N TYR A 311 14.71 -9.32 -13.34
CA TYR A 311 14.09 -8.35 -14.25
C TYR A 311 14.45 -6.93 -13.85
N THR A 312 14.49 -6.03 -14.83
CA THR A 312 14.59 -4.57 -14.64
C THR A 312 13.42 -3.89 -15.33
N PHE A 313 13.26 -2.58 -15.17
CA PHE A 313 12.28 -1.81 -15.96
C PHE A 313 12.59 -1.81 -17.47
N ALA A 314 13.82 -2.14 -17.85
CA ALA A 314 14.22 -2.27 -19.27
C ALA A 314 13.99 -3.70 -19.83
N GLY A 315 13.72 -4.69 -18.99
CA GLY A 315 13.46 -6.08 -19.40
C GLY A 315 14.17 -7.13 -18.55
N ALA A 316 14.13 -8.38 -19.02
CA ALA A 316 14.74 -9.52 -18.34
C ALA A 316 16.27 -9.38 -18.28
N ILE A 317 16.85 -9.80 -17.15
CA ILE A 317 18.30 -9.84 -16.94
C ILE A 317 18.84 -11.14 -17.57
N PRO A 318 19.69 -11.08 -18.59
CA PRO A 318 20.21 -12.27 -19.25
C PRO A 318 21.00 -13.17 -18.28
N GLY A 319 20.62 -14.43 -18.19
CA GLY A 319 21.31 -15.43 -17.36
C GLY A 319 20.95 -15.40 -15.87
N ALA A 320 20.08 -14.50 -15.43
CA ALA A 320 19.56 -14.54 -14.06
C ALA A 320 18.67 -15.78 -13.84
N GLY A 321 18.73 -16.32 -12.62
CA GLY A 321 17.89 -17.42 -12.18
C GLY A 321 16.46 -16.96 -11.87
N ALA A 322 15.67 -17.87 -11.34
CA ALA A 322 14.36 -17.54 -10.77
C ALA A 322 14.08 -18.47 -9.61
N ASP A 323 13.77 -17.90 -8.46
CA ASP A 323 13.33 -18.64 -7.30
C ASP A 323 11.97 -19.31 -7.55
N VAL A 324 11.74 -20.42 -6.84
CA VAL A 324 10.59 -21.30 -7.06
C VAL A 324 9.67 -21.27 -5.84
N MET A 325 8.37 -21.29 -6.07
CA MET A 325 7.36 -21.68 -5.08
C MET A 325 7.29 -23.21 -5.06
N GLU A 326 7.90 -23.82 -4.06
CA GLU A 326 7.93 -25.28 -3.91
C GLU A 326 6.55 -25.85 -3.60
N SER A 327 5.79 -25.14 -2.76
CA SER A 327 4.38 -25.42 -2.48
C SER A 327 3.67 -24.20 -1.91
N VAL A 328 2.34 -24.25 -1.90
CA VAL A 328 1.48 -23.28 -1.23
C VAL A 328 0.47 -24.06 -0.37
N GLU A 329 0.42 -23.74 0.91
CA GLU A 329 -0.41 -24.43 1.89
C GLU A 329 -1.47 -23.49 2.46
N ILE A 330 -2.70 -24.00 2.66
CA ILE A 330 -3.74 -23.27 3.37
C ILE A 330 -3.56 -23.50 4.87
N ILE A 331 -3.22 -22.44 5.63
CA ILE A 331 -3.11 -22.50 7.08
C ILE A 331 -4.49 -22.40 7.73
N ARG A 332 -5.31 -21.49 7.21
CA ARG A 332 -6.68 -21.21 7.68
C ARG A 332 -7.55 -20.78 6.51
N ASP A 333 -8.77 -21.30 6.43
CA ASP A 333 -9.81 -20.79 5.58
C ASP A 333 -11.14 -20.65 6.37
N ARG A 334 -12.11 -19.98 5.81
CA ARG A 334 -13.42 -19.79 6.45
C ARG A 334 -14.39 -20.95 6.21
N GLY A 335 -13.94 -22.01 5.54
CA GLY A 335 -14.75 -23.20 5.25
C GLY A 335 -15.84 -22.97 4.18
N THR A 336 -15.77 -21.87 3.44
CA THR A 336 -16.69 -21.58 2.34
C THR A 336 -16.32 -22.38 1.08
N GLU A 337 -17.24 -22.51 0.14
CA GLU A 337 -16.93 -23.06 -1.18
C GLU A 337 -16.24 -21.98 -2.02
N TYR A 338 -14.92 -22.12 -2.20
CA TYR A 338 -14.11 -21.18 -2.97
C TYR A 338 -14.24 -21.44 -4.48
N VAL A 339 -15.25 -20.81 -5.10
CA VAL A 339 -15.51 -20.91 -6.53
C VAL A 339 -15.00 -19.66 -7.23
N PRO A 340 -14.07 -19.78 -8.22
CA PRO A 340 -13.58 -18.63 -8.97
C PRO A 340 -14.70 -17.88 -9.69
N ASN A 341 -14.76 -16.55 -9.54
CA ASN A 341 -15.69 -15.69 -10.27
C ASN A 341 -15.15 -15.46 -11.71
N LYS A 342 -15.41 -16.43 -12.59
CA LYS A 342 -14.88 -16.43 -13.94
C LYS A 342 -15.63 -15.48 -14.85
N VAL A 343 -14.89 -14.77 -15.70
CA VAL A 343 -15.46 -13.99 -16.80
C VAL A 343 -16.13 -14.97 -17.75
N GLU A 344 -17.42 -14.76 -18.01
CA GLU A 344 -18.16 -15.53 -19.00
C GLU A 344 -17.53 -15.28 -20.38
N LYS A 345 -17.21 -16.35 -21.12
CA LYS A 345 -16.86 -16.21 -22.51
C LYS A 345 -18.13 -15.77 -23.23
N ASP A 346 -18.08 -14.64 -23.94
CA ASP A 346 -19.12 -14.34 -24.92
C ASP A 346 -19.33 -15.59 -25.78
N THR A 347 -20.45 -16.24 -25.60
CA THR A 347 -20.88 -17.33 -26.50
C THR A 347 -20.98 -16.67 -27.87
N PRO A 348 -20.29 -17.17 -28.91
CA PRO A 348 -20.48 -16.62 -30.23
C PRO A 348 -21.99 -16.62 -30.50
N GLU A 349 -22.56 -15.49 -30.89
CA GLU A 349 -23.96 -15.45 -31.35
C GLU A 349 -24.13 -16.63 -32.30
N GLU A 350 -25.06 -17.56 -31.99
CA GLU A 350 -25.49 -18.61 -32.88
C GLU A 350 -25.71 -17.96 -34.24
N GLU A 351 -25.01 -18.47 -35.27
CA GLU A 351 -25.25 -18.13 -36.67
C GLU A 351 -26.76 -18.11 -36.88
N LYS A 352 -27.35 -16.92 -36.99
CA LYS A 352 -28.70 -16.78 -37.49
C LYS A 352 -28.70 -17.46 -38.81
N SER A 353 -29.27 -18.66 -38.83
CA SER A 353 -29.57 -19.43 -40.04
C SER A 353 -30.16 -18.49 -41.09
N GLU A 354 -29.42 -18.26 -42.18
CA GLU A 354 -29.94 -17.58 -43.36
C GLU A 354 -31.15 -18.34 -43.84
N GLU A 355 -32.34 -17.74 -43.71
CA GLU A 355 -33.52 -18.17 -44.43
C GLU A 355 -33.19 -18.17 -45.94
N PRO A 356 -33.53 -19.24 -46.69
CA PRO A 356 -33.24 -19.30 -48.10
C PRO A 356 -34.06 -18.24 -48.84
N LYS A 357 -33.35 -17.27 -49.45
CA LYS A 357 -33.95 -16.30 -50.36
C LYS A 357 -34.57 -17.05 -51.55
N THR A 358 -35.92 -17.14 -51.55
CA THR A 358 -36.71 -17.52 -52.70
C THR A 358 -36.49 -16.51 -53.82
N GLN A 359 -35.94 -16.98 -54.93
CA GLN A 359 -35.85 -16.23 -56.19
C GLN A 359 -37.26 -15.97 -56.73
N PRO A 360 -37.60 -14.74 -57.17
CA PRO A 360 -38.81 -14.53 -58.00
C PRO A 360 -38.50 -14.85 -59.48
N ASP A 361 -39.41 -15.59 -60.06
CA ASP A 361 -39.44 -16.03 -61.45
C ASP A 361 -39.27 -14.88 -62.46
N LYS A 362 -38.50 -15.17 -63.50
CA LYS A 362 -38.43 -14.38 -64.75
C LYS A 362 -39.72 -14.55 -65.52
N ALA A 363 -40.51 -13.47 -65.65
CA ALA A 363 -41.52 -13.36 -66.75
C ALA A 363 -40.96 -12.43 -67.83
N ALA A 364 -40.99 -12.91 -69.03
CA ALA A 364 -40.60 -12.29 -70.30
C ALA A 364 -41.63 -11.23 -70.74
N GLY A 365 -41.16 -10.18 -71.42
CA GLY A 365 -42.03 -9.18 -72.07
C GLY A 365 -41.24 -8.08 -72.74
N SER A 366 -40.88 -8.31 -73.92
CA SER A 366 -40.70 -7.58 -75.20
C SER A 366 -41.11 -6.10 -75.21
N GLY A 367 -40.33 -5.30 -75.94
CA GLY A 367 -40.83 -4.11 -76.66
C GLY A 367 -40.03 -2.84 -76.48
N ASN A 368 -39.04 -2.61 -77.25
CA ASN A 368 -38.99 -1.78 -78.49
C ASN A 368 -38.87 -0.25 -78.30
N THR A 369 -37.88 0.31 -79.05
CA THR A 369 -37.75 1.66 -79.69
C THR A 369 -37.43 2.85 -78.76
N ALA A 370 -36.30 3.46 -78.95
CA ALA A 370 -35.83 4.37 -79.98
C ALA A 370 -35.71 5.83 -79.51
N GLU A 371 -34.56 6.41 -79.87
CA GLU A 371 -34.30 7.84 -80.20
C GLU A 371 -34.30 8.86 -79.06
N GLY A 372 -33.17 9.55 -78.94
CA GLY A 372 -32.89 10.79 -79.52
C GLY A 372 -32.28 11.78 -78.55
N GLY A 373 -31.16 12.25 -78.87
CA GLY A 373 -30.86 13.64 -79.08
C GLY A 373 -30.36 14.46 -77.87
N GLU A 374 -29.22 14.95 -78.17
CA GLU A 374 -28.46 16.11 -77.71
C GLU A 374 -27.69 15.99 -76.38
#